data_7f05c85c51c2d94520be7f24b8d26b1c
#
_entry.id   7f05c85c51c2d94520be7f24b8d26b1c
#
_cell.length_a   1.000
_cell.length_b   1.000
_cell.length_c   1.000
_cell.angle_alpha   90.00
_cell.angle_beta   90.00
_cell.angle_gamma   90.00
#
_symmetry.space_group_name_H-M   'P 1'
#
loop_
_entity.id
_entity.type
_entity.pdbx_description
1 polymer ?
#
loop_
_entity_poly.entity_id
_entity_poly.type
_entity_poly.pdbx_seq_one_letter_code
_entity_poly.pdbx_strand_id
1 'polypeptide(L)'
;MSFRQLFGIGLVALAFAACGGGAPPEPPSAGEPRDFASVCDKANEGKRVAVAGYPRFPEKFTGTQSVLLRLYEGADYAGAPLGVQTPIGRQANQAELAPKQYTDKDLKVHTSDGQVAGYGTKVRVSGKVYFPLVGQDFKCALENPLIESAR
;
A
#
# COMPACT_ATOMS: atom_id res chain seq x y z
N MET A 1 -56.49 30.58 -43.32
CA MET A 1 -55.69 31.34 -42.32
C MET A 1 -55.39 30.41 -41.15
N SER A 2 -54.19 29.87 -41.09
CA SER A 2 -53.78 28.90 -40.10
C SER A 2 -52.71 29.50 -39.21
N PHE A 3 -53.03 29.68 -37.95
CA PHE A 3 -52.06 30.07 -36.92
C PHE A 3 -51.42 28.80 -36.33
N ARG A 4 -50.14 28.60 -36.60
CA ARG A 4 -49.31 27.57 -35.92
C ARG A 4 -48.60 28.21 -34.74
N GLN A 5 -49.01 27.88 -33.55
CA GLN A 5 -48.28 28.18 -32.31
C GLN A 5 -47.17 27.13 -32.14
N LEU A 6 -45.93 27.57 -32.10
CA LEU A 6 -44.76 26.79 -31.71
C LEU A 6 -44.61 26.88 -30.20
N PHE A 7 -44.80 25.77 -29.50
CA PHE A 7 -44.43 25.59 -28.09
C PHE A 7 -42.95 25.25 -28.03
N GLY A 8 -42.17 26.20 -27.55
CA GLY A 8 -40.76 25.96 -27.22
C GLY A 8 -40.67 25.28 -25.85
N ILE A 9 -40.23 24.04 -25.82
CA ILE A 9 -39.91 23.31 -24.58
C ILE A 9 -38.49 23.71 -24.16
N GLY A 10 -38.40 24.56 -23.12
CA GLY A 10 -37.14 24.89 -22.48
C GLY A 10 -36.62 23.73 -21.64
N LEU A 11 -35.50 23.15 -22.09
CA LEU A 11 -34.77 22.13 -21.34
C LEU A 11 -33.97 22.81 -20.23
N VAL A 12 -34.44 22.72 -18.98
CA VAL A 12 -33.69 23.18 -17.81
C VAL A 12 -32.67 22.07 -17.46
N ALA A 13 -31.40 22.29 -17.83
CA ALA A 13 -30.29 21.47 -17.41
C ALA A 13 -29.98 21.74 -15.92
N LEU A 14 -30.41 20.89 -15.03
CA LEU A 14 -29.93 20.88 -13.64
C LEU A 14 -28.46 20.41 -13.61
N ALA A 15 -27.56 21.35 -13.44
CA ALA A 15 -26.16 21.07 -13.12
C ALA A 15 -26.10 20.60 -11.65
N PHE A 16 -25.97 19.29 -11.44
CA PHE A 16 -25.57 18.75 -10.15
C PHE A 16 -24.10 19.08 -9.91
N ALA A 17 -23.85 20.09 -9.10
CA ALA A 17 -22.53 20.33 -8.54
C ALA A 17 -22.22 19.18 -7.56
N ALA A 18 -21.46 18.18 -7.99
CA ALA A 18 -20.88 17.15 -7.13
C ALA A 18 -19.79 17.78 -6.28
N CYS A 19 -20.15 18.24 -5.08
CA CYS A 19 -19.21 18.64 -4.05
C CYS A 19 -18.55 17.40 -3.46
N GLY A 20 -17.21 17.37 -3.44
CA GLY A 20 -16.42 16.60 -2.47
C GLY A 20 -16.02 15.19 -2.86
N GLY A 21 -15.59 14.96 -4.09
CA GLY A 21 -14.86 13.75 -4.45
C GLY A 21 -13.36 13.99 -4.34
N GLY A 22 -12.71 13.55 -3.25
CA GLY A 22 -11.27 13.35 -3.27
C GLY A 22 -10.92 12.43 -4.44
N ALA A 23 -9.79 12.68 -5.13
CA ALA A 23 -9.33 11.82 -6.20
C ALA A 23 -9.29 10.35 -5.69
N PRO A 24 -9.73 9.37 -6.50
CA PRO A 24 -9.63 7.98 -6.09
C PRO A 24 -8.17 7.64 -5.77
N PRO A 25 -7.92 6.77 -4.76
CA PRO A 25 -6.56 6.41 -4.40
C PRO A 25 -5.83 5.84 -5.61
N GLU A 26 -4.60 6.29 -5.81
CA GLU A 26 -3.74 5.80 -6.89
C GLU A 26 -3.55 4.29 -6.78
N PRO A 27 -3.75 3.52 -7.88
CA PRO A 27 -3.54 2.07 -7.83
C PRO A 27 -2.07 1.76 -7.54
N PRO A 28 -1.76 0.66 -6.81
CA PRO A 28 -0.41 0.20 -6.61
C PRO A 28 0.33 0.00 -7.94
N SER A 29 1.53 0.53 -8.06
CA SER A 29 2.35 0.46 -9.28
C SER A 29 3.81 0.17 -8.97
N ALA A 30 4.57 -0.28 -9.97
CA ALA A 30 6.00 -0.55 -9.82
C ALA A 30 6.78 0.73 -9.50
N GLY A 31 7.77 0.60 -8.61
CA GLY A 31 8.69 1.66 -8.25
C GLY A 31 10.05 1.52 -8.92
N GLU A 32 10.88 2.55 -8.80
CA GLU A 32 12.27 2.51 -9.24
C GLU A 32 13.10 1.60 -8.31
N PRO A 33 13.86 0.63 -8.84
CA PRO A 33 14.68 -0.24 -8.00
C PRO A 33 15.69 0.55 -7.16
N ARG A 34 15.78 0.18 -5.88
CA ARG A 34 16.76 0.74 -4.92
C ARG A 34 17.36 -0.37 -4.08
N ASP A 35 18.60 -0.14 -3.67
CA ASP A 35 19.23 -0.95 -2.63
C ASP A 35 18.56 -0.68 -1.28
N PHE A 36 18.45 -1.70 -0.45
CA PHE A 36 17.77 -1.61 0.84
C PHE A 36 18.29 -0.47 1.71
N ALA A 37 19.60 -0.28 1.76
CA ALA A 37 20.26 0.76 2.53
C ALA A 37 19.90 2.19 2.10
N SER A 38 19.59 2.40 0.82
CA SER A 38 19.33 3.73 0.23
C SER A 38 17.85 4.11 0.17
N VAL A 39 16.92 3.18 0.47
CA VAL A 39 15.48 3.46 0.41
C VAL A 39 15.08 4.65 1.26
N CYS A 40 15.65 4.75 2.47
CA CYS A 40 15.35 5.84 3.42
C CYS A 40 16.22 7.09 3.23
N ASP A 41 16.80 7.30 2.07
CA ASP A 41 17.43 8.58 1.74
C ASP A 41 16.34 9.65 1.57
N LYS A 42 16.56 10.84 2.14
CA LYS A 42 15.60 11.94 2.04
C LYS A 42 15.25 12.33 0.61
N ALA A 43 16.16 12.11 -0.33
CA ALA A 43 15.93 12.33 -1.76
C ALA A 43 14.83 11.40 -2.35
N ASN A 44 14.46 10.32 -1.66
CA ASN A 44 13.42 9.39 -2.07
C ASN A 44 12.04 9.73 -1.46
N GLU A 45 11.93 10.70 -0.56
CA GLU A 45 10.65 11.11 0.02
C GLU A 45 9.62 11.46 -1.05
N GLY A 46 8.44 10.86 -0.97
CA GLY A 46 7.37 11.03 -1.94
C GLY A 46 7.55 10.29 -3.27
N LYS A 47 8.69 9.64 -3.50
CA LYS A 47 8.94 8.84 -4.72
C LYS A 47 8.52 7.39 -4.50
N ARG A 48 8.12 6.72 -5.59
CA ARG A 48 7.90 5.28 -5.58
C ARG A 48 9.21 4.55 -5.84
N VAL A 49 9.59 3.70 -4.91
CA VAL A 49 10.78 2.86 -5.02
C VAL A 49 10.39 1.39 -4.93
N ALA A 50 11.24 0.51 -5.44
CA ALA A 50 11.11 -0.93 -5.33
C ALA A 50 12.31 -1.51 -4.60
N VAL A 51 12.05 -2.35 -3.60
CA VAL A 51 13.06 -3.00 -2.78
C VAL A 51 12.68 -4.45 -2.49
N ALA A 52 13.64 -5.34 -2.40
CA ALA A 52 13.40 -6.73 -2.03
C ALA A 52 13.77 -6.97 -0.56
N GLY A 53 12.98 -7.80 0.12
CA GLY A 53 13.22 -8.12 1.53
C GLY A 53 12.30 -9.21 2.06
N TYR A 54 12.40 -9.47 3.34
CA TYR A 54 11.66 -10.49 4.08
C TYR A 54 10.66 -9.83 5.02
N PRO A 55 9.33 -10.01 4.79
CA PRO A 55 8.31 -9.40 5.62
C PRO A 55 8.17 -10.13 6.96
N ARG A 56 7.83 -9.37 8.00
CA ARG A 56 7.53 -9.84 9.34
C ARG A 56 6.41 -9.03 9.96
N PHE A 57 5.65 -9.62 10.88
CA PHE A 57 4.69 -8.87 11.68
C PHE A 57 5.39 -7.87 12.62
N PRO A 58 4.73 -6.73 12.94
CA PRO A 58 5.16 -5.90 14.07
C PRO A 58 5.00 -6.66 15.39
N GLU A 59 5.74 -6.25 16.43
CA GLU A 59 5.59 -6.84 17.76
C GLU A 59 4.18 -6.68 18.34
N LYS A 60 3.49 -5.60 17.97
CA LYS A 60 2.10 -5.32 18.34
C LYS A 60 1.27 -5.06 17.12
N PHE A 61 0.24 -5.86 16.95
CA PHE A 61 -0.74 -5.71 15.88
C PHE A 61 -1.91 -4.87 16.40
N THR A 62 -1.99 -3.61 16.01
CA THR A 62 -2.98 -2.67 16.56
C THR A 62 -4.06 -2.24 15.56
N GLY A 63 -3.87 -2.54 14.28
CA GLY A 63 -4.77 -2.12 13.21
C GLY A 63 -5.81 -3.16 12.84
N THR A 64 -6.97 -2.71 12.36
CA THR A 64 -8.02 -3.57 11.78
C THR A 64 -8.20 -3.35 10.28
N GLN A 65 -7.69 -2.23 9.74
CA GLN A 65 -7.77 -1.88 8.31
C GLN A 65 -6.44 -2.01 7.60
N SER A 66 -5.34 -1.77 8.31
CA SER A 66 -3.98 -1.91 7.79
C SER A 66 -3.03 -2.36 8.88
N VAL A 67 -1.95 -2.97 8.48
CA VAL A 67 -0.81 -3.35 9.34
C VAL A 67 0.46 -2.73 8.78
N LEU A 68 1.32 -2.29 9.68
CA LEU A 68 2.64 -1.79 9.33
C LEU A 68 3.65 -2.94 9.47
N LEU A 69 3.77 -3.72 8.39
CA LEU A 69 4.74 -4.81 8.33
C LEU A 69 6.17 -4.29 8.43
N ARG A 70 7.06 -5.10 8.98
CA ARG A 70 8.50 -4.89 9.01
C ARG A 70 9.12 -5.64 7.84
N LEU A 71 9.80 -4.95 6.94
CA LEU A 71 10.55 -5.55 5.84
C LEU A 71 12.03 -5.50 6.20
N TYR A 72 12.68 -6.65 6.24
CA TYR A 72 14.11 -6.80 6.52
C TYR A 72 14.87 -7.15 5.25
N GLU A 73 16.13 -6.74 5.17
CA GLU A 73 17.00 -7.04 4.02
C GLU A 73 17.34 -8.53 3.95
N GLY A 74 17.69 -9.12 5.09
CA GLY A 74 18.12 -10.52 5.23
C GLY A 74 17.07 -11.45 5.82
N ALA A 75 17.18 -12.74 5.50
CA ALA A 75 16.31 -13.80 6.03
C ALA A 75 16.54 -14.08 7.52
N ASP A 76 17.61 -13.58 8.09
CA ASP A 76 17.94 -13.61 9.53
C ASP A 76 17.19 -12.53 10.32
N TYR A 77 16.48 -11.63 9.62
CA TYR A 77 15.76 -10.50 10.21
C TYR A 77 16.65 -9.58 11.07
N ALA A 78 17.93 -9.50 10.74
CA ALA A 78 18.87 -8.61 11.39
C ALA A 78 18.82 -7.19 10.83
N GLY A 79 19.25 -6.21 11.64
CA GLY A 79 19.31 -4.81 11.25
C GLY A 79 18.00 -4.06 11.40
N ALA A 80 18.00 -2.80 10.95
CA ALA A 80 16.82 -1.94 11.00
C ALA A 80 15.87 -2.25 9.82
N PRO A 81 14.58 -2.54 10.10
CA PRO A 81 13.61 -2.79 9.04
C PRO A 81 13.14 -1.50 8.36
N LEU A 82 12.48 -1.67 7.21
CA LEU A 82 11.58 -0.70 6.62
C LEU A 82 10.15 -0.98 7.07
N GLY A 83 9.33 0.07 7.24
CA GLY A 83 7.90 -0.09 7.40
C GLY A 83 7.24 -0.33 6.04
N VAL A 84 6.20 -1.19 5.97
CA VAL A 84 5.34 -1.33 4.79
C VAL A 84 3.89 -1.25 5.24
N GLN A 85 3.21 -0.16 4.91
CA GLN A 85 1.81 0.03 5.26
C GLN A 85 0.92 -0.81 4.36
N THR A 86 0.55 -1.99 4.82
CA THR A 86 -0.15 -3.01 4.07
C THR A 86 -1.62 -3.05 4.49
N PRO A 87 -2.59 -2.92 3.57
CA PRO A 87 -4.01 -3.12 3.89
C PRO A 87 -4.27 -4.55 4.39
N ILE A 88 -5.26 -4.70 5.28
CA ILE A 88 -5.68 -6.01 5.78
C ILE A 88 -6.75 -6.58 4.86
N GLY A 89 -6.58 -7.84 4.47
CA GLY A 89 -7.52 -8.58 3.62
C GLY A 89 -6.88 -9.76 2.92
N ARG A 90 -7.57 -10.27 1.89
CA ARG A 90 -7.14 -11.44 1.12
C ARG A 90 -7.04 -11.17 -0.39
N GLN A 91 -7.05 -9.90 -0.76
CA GLN A 91 -6.83 -9.50 -2.15
C GLN A 91 -5.34 -9.23 -2.41
N ALA A 92 -4.98 -9.02 -3.66
CA ALA A 92 -3.63 -8.65 -4.05
C ALA A 92 -3.11 -7.43 -3.23
N ASN A 93 -1.86 -7.48 -2.80
CA ASN A 93 -1.18 -6.46 -2.00
C ASN A 93 -1.77 -6.27 -0.58
N GLN A 94 -2.39 -7.31 -0.03
CA GLN A 94 -2.97 -7.29 1.31
C GLN A 94 -2.35 -8.35 2.21
N ALA A 95 -2.36 -8.12 3.51
CA ALA A 95 -1.99 -9.09 4.53
C ALA A 95 -3.23 -9.60 5.25
N GLU A 96 -3.29 -10.90 5.55
CA GLU A 96 -4.38 -11.44 6.35
C GLU A 96 -4.31 -10.92 7.79
N LEU A 97 -5.49 -10.73 8.39
CA LEU A 97 -5.58 -10.34 9.79
C LEU A 97 -4.93 -11.43 10.66
N ALA A 98 -4.00 -11.03 11.50
CA ALA A 98 -3.38 -11.95 12.44
C ALA A 98 -4.38 -12.42 13.52
N PRO A 99 -4.28 -13.68 14.00
CA PRO A 99 -5.04 -14.15 15.15
C PRO A 99 -4.64 -13.37 16.41
N LYS A 100 -5.47 -13.44 17.46
CA LYS A 100 -5.20 -12.72 18.73
C LYS A 100 -3.85 -13.07 19.36
N GLN A 101 -3.44 -14.32 19.25
CA GLN A 101 -2.12 -14.80 19.65
C GLN A 101 -1.42 -15.27 18.38
N TYR A 102 -0.65 -14.38 17.77
CA TYR A 102 0.05 -14.66 16.53
C TYR A 102 1.55 -14.86 16.77
N THR A 103 2.14 -15.58 15.84
CA THR A 103 3.57 -15.72 15.65
C THR A 103 3.92 -15.26 14.24
N ASP A 104 5.19 -15.12 13.94
CA ASP A 104 5.62 -14.76 12.57
C ASP A 104 5.17 -15.79 11.52
N LYS A 105 4.94 -17.05 11.91
CA LYS A 105 4.46 -18.12 11.01
C LYS A 105 3.01 -17.92 10.54
N ASP A 106 2.25 -17.07 11.23
CA ASP A 106 0.87 -16.75 10.85
C ASP A 106 0.82 -15.66 9.74
N LEU A 107 1.97 -15.08 9.37
CA LEU A 107 2.04 -14.08 8.33
C LEU A 107 1.62 -14.67 6.97
N LYS A 108 0.64 -14.03 6.35
CA LYS A 108 0.21 -14.31 4.98
C LYS A 108 -0.01 -12.99 4.24
N VAL A 109 0.79 -12.77 3.22
CA VAL A 109 0.71 -11.59 2.35
C VAL A 109 0.35 -12.07 0.95
N HIS A 110 -0.78 -11.59 0.43
CA HIS A 110 -1.23 -11.88 -0.93
C HIS A 110 -0.50 -10.97 -1.91
N THR A 111 0.31 -11.55 -2.77
CA THR A 111 1.08 -10.80 -3.76
C THR A 111 0.25 -10.48 -5.00
N SER A 112 0.66 -9.48 -5.78
CA SER A 112 -0.03 -9.08 -7.02
C SER A 112 0.03 -10.13 -8.12
N ASP A 113 1.01 -11.03 -8.07
CA ASP A 113 1.17 -12.17 -8.99
C ASP A 113 0.44 -13.44 -8.51
N GLY A 114 -0.43 -13.32 -7.50
CA GLY A 114 -1.34 -14.38 -7.05
C GLY A 114 -0.71 -15.42 -6.13
N GLN A 115 0.48 -15.15 -5.58
CA GLN A 115 1.10 -16.02 -4.59
C GLN A 115 0.77 -15.56 -3.16
N VAL A 116 1.04 -16.41 -2.18
CA VAL A 116 0.96 -16.08 -0.76
C VAL A 116 2.36 -16.17 -0.17
N ALA A 117 2.91 -15.04 0.22
CA ALA A 117 4.18 -14.95 0.91
C ALA A 117 3.96 -15.02 2.43
N GLY A 118 4.77 -15.80 3.12
CA GLY A 118 4.77 -15.93 4.58
C GLY A 118 6.13 -15.58 5.17
N TYR A 119 6.28 -15.92 6.45
CA TYR A 119 7.55 -15.83 7.15
C TYR A 119 8.65 -16.61 6.42
N GLY A 120 9.82 -15.99 6.24
CA GLY A 120 10.94 -16.59 5.51
C GLY A 120 10.83 -16.50 3.97
N THR A 121 9.76 -15.92 3.45
CA THR A 121 9.59 -15.74 1.99
C THR A 121 10.06 -14.34 1.58
N LYS A 122 10.96 -14.27 0.61
CA LYS A 122 11.40 -12.98 0.05
C LYS A 122 10.35 -12.42 -0.88
N VAL A 123 10.05 -11.14 -0.73
CA VAL A 123 9.16 -10.38 -1.61
C VAL A 123 9.85 -9.16 -2.18
N ARG A 124 9.33 -8.65 -3.29
CA ARG A 124 9.65 -7.33 -3.81
C ARG A 124 8.49 -6.39 -3.50
N VAL A 125 8.79 -5.28 -2.85
CA VAL A 125 7.79 -4.26 -2.48
C VAL A 125 8.10 -2.97 -3.21
N SER A 126 7.14 -2.49 -3.98
CA SER A 126 7.17 -1.15 -4.56
C SER A 126 6.20 -0.26 -3.81
N GLY A 127 6.64 0.89 -3.33
CA GLY A 127 5.77 1.79 -2.57
C GLY A 127 6.30 3.22 -2.54
N LYS A 128 5.47 4.15 -2.16
CA LYS A 128 5.85 5.55 -2.00
C LYS A 128 6.52 5.76 -0.65
N VAL A 129 7.72 6.30 -0.67
CA VAL A 129 8.51 6.53 0.56
C VAL A 129 7.92 7.66 1.37
N TYR A 130 7.70 7.44 2.66
CA TYR A 130 7.38 8.46 3.62
C TYR A 130 8.17 8.29 4.91
N PHE A 131 8.35 9.39 5.63
CA PHE A 131 9.03 9.40 6.92
C PHE A 131 7.98 9.57 8.01
N PRO A 132 7.78 8.56 8.88
CA PRO A 132 6.80 8.67 9.96
C PRO A 132 7.22 9.72 10.97
N LEU A 133 6.23 10.28 11.66
CA LEU A 133 6.46 11.09 12.83
C LEU A 133 7.05 10.22 13.96
N VAL A 134 7.78 10.82 14.85
CA VAL A 134 8.62 10.25 15.93
C VAL A 134 8.04 9.01 16.63
N GLY A 135 8.88 8.04 16.99
CA GLY A 135 8.53 6.92 17.87
C GLY A 135 8.37 5.56 17.17
N GLN A 136 8.81 5.45 15.92
CA GLN A 136 8.84 4.17 15.19
C GLN A 136 10.25 3.55 15.23
N ASP A 137 10.29 2.22 15.17
CA ASP A 137 11.53 1.42 15.14
C ASP A 137 12.14 1.29 13.72
N PHE A 138 11.66 2.06 12.76
CA PHE A 138 12.15 2.13 11.39
C PHE A 138 12.32 3.60 10.95
N LYS A 139 13.26 3.84 10.03
CA LYS A 139 13.59 5.20 9.56
C LYS A 139 12.57 5.75 8.57
N CYS A 140 12.05 4.92 7.69
CA CYS A 140 11.03 5.27 6.70
C CYS A 140 10.11 4.09 6.43
N ALA A 141 8.99 4.36 5.76
CA ALA A 141 8.06 3.34 5.36
C ALA A 141 7.59 3.55 3.92
N LEU A 142 7.02 2.49 3.36
CA LEU A 142 6.41 2.45 2.04
C LEU A 142 4.89 2.41 2.19
N GLU A 143 4.20 3.35 1.57
CA GLU A 143 2.74 3.37 1.49
C GLU A 143 2.26 2.93 0.11
N ASN A 144 1.00 2.51 0.04
CA ASN A 144 0.34 2.03 -1.18
C ASN A 144 1.18 0.96 -1.90
N PRO A 145 1.50 -0.18 -1.23
CA PRO A 145 2.46 -1.14 -1.74
C PRO A 145 1.92 -1.97 -2.90
N LEU A 146 2.74 -2.16 -3.93
CA LEU A 146 2.67 -3.29 -4.85
C LEU A 146 3.62 -4.36 -4.33
N ILE A 147 3.09 -5.54 -4.00
CA ILE A 147 3.87 -6.63 -3.42
C ILE A 147 3.91 -7.77 -4.42
N GLU A 148 5.10 -8.19 -4.80
CA GLU A 148 5.36 -9.23 -5.79
C GLU A 148 6.25 -10.32 -5.18
N SER A 149 6.14 -11.55 -5.69
CA SER A 149 7.11 -12.59 -5.35
C SER A 149 8.51 -12.17 -5.83
N ALA A 150 9.52 -12.27 -4.98
CA ALA A 150 10.90 -12.08 -5.41
C ALA A 150 11.36 -13.33 -6.18
N ARG A 151 11.74 -13.13 -7.42
CA ARG A 151 12.37 -14.16 -8.26
C ARG A 151 13.87 -14.18 -8.03
#